data_e13cf4017d823a39c6c06e528de62e69
#
_entry.id   e13cf4017d823a39c6c06e528de62e69
#
_cell.length_a   1.000
_cell.length_b   1.000
_cell.length_c   1.000
_cell.angle_alpha   90.00
_cell.angle_beta   90.00
_cell.angle_gamma   90.00
#
_symmetry.space_group_name_H-M   'P 1'
#
loop_
_entity.id
_entity.type
_entity.pdbx_description
1 polymer ?
#
loop_
_entity_poly.entity_id
_entity_poly.type
_entity_poly.pdbx_seq_one_letter_code
_entity_poly.pdbx_strand_id
1 'polypeptide(L)'
;MSSQLEFTKEVEKNTAGIYQKIKSVVPEIEWPLHAPYIYKINELKKKKNAVILAHNYQTPEIYYGVADIIGDSLTLAIEAEKTKADIIIMAGVHFMAETAKIMSPNKKVLIPDINAGCSLAESITADDVRKLKKQYPGVPVVTYVNTSAEVKAETDVCCTSANGVKVVESLGVKEVIFLPDIYLAKYVALQTKVKIISWHGKCMVHDQFTAEELNQLRKNYPDLVIVSHPECPPDVIRSSDFTGSTSGMIQYVKNKKPKNVFLVTECSMSDNVQVENPTTNFIRPCNLCPHMKKIQLPKIYDCLINETNEILIDNSVIQKARLPIERMIKVGRQSSLS
;
A
#
# COMPACT_ATOMS: atom_id res chain seq x y z
N MET A 1 1.33 -26.53 -14.25
CA MET A 1 1.06 -26.80 -12.81
C MET A 1 2.42 -26.87 -12.15
N SER A 2 2.79 -25.90 -11.29
CA SER A 2 4.02 -26.01 -10.50
C SER A 2 3.85 -27.20 -9.54
N SER A 3 4.81 -28.12 -9.52
CA SER A 3 4.84 -29.19 -8.53
C SER A 3 4.84 -28.54 -7.13
N GLN A 4 3.93 -28.97 -6.29
CA GLN A 4 3.89 -28.50 -4.89
C GLN A 4 5.26 -28.75 -4.25
N LEU A 5 5.87 -27.72 -3.70
CA LEU A 5 7.17 -27.85 -3.04
C LEU A 5 7.02 -28.63 -1.73
N GLU A 6 7.97 -29.52 -1.43
CA GLU A 6 7.91 -30.40 -0.28
C GLU A 6 8.41 -29.70 1.01
N PHE A 7 7.72 -29.94 2.12
CA PHE A 7 8.13 -29.53 3.45
C PHE A 7 9.13 -30.55 4.02
N THR A 8 10.42 -30.32 3.78
CA THR A 8 11.52 -31.19 4.26
C THR A 8 12.09 -30.70 5.59
N LYS A 9 12.88 -31.56 6.27
CA LYS A 9 13.61 -31.14 7.49
C LYS A 9 14.55 -29.95 7.27
N GLU A 10 15.10 -29.82 6.07
CA GLU A 10 15.94 -28.66 5.71
C GLU A 10 15.11 -27.39 5.63
N VAL A 11 13.95 -27.44 4.97
CA VAL A 11 12.98 -26.32 4.88
C VAL A 11 12.54 -25.92 6.29
N GLU A 12 12.10 -26.88 7.11
CA GLU A 12 11.69 -26.65 8.50
C GLU A 12 12.77 -25.91 9.28
N LYS A 13 14.00 -26.42 9.26
CA LYS A 13 15.15 -25.82 9.96
C LYS A 13 15.41 -24.38 9.51
N ASN A 14 15.41 -24.12 8.20
CA ASN A 14 15.76 -22.81 7.65
C ASN A 14 14.64 -21.77 7.78
N THR A 15 13.39 -22.20 8.02
CA THR A 15 12.22 -21.31 8.17
C THR A 15 11.71 -21.23 9.60
N ALA A 16 12.26 -22.02 10.53
CA ALA A 16 11.82 -22.07 11.93
C ALA A 16 11.80 -20.71 12.63
N GLY A 17 12.83 -19.87 12.40
CA GLY A 17 12.89 -18.52 12.98
C GLY A 17 11.78 -17.60 12.49
N ILE A 18 11.40 -17.71 11.22
CA ILE A 18 10.27 -16.95 10.64
C ILE A 18 8.98 -17.43 11.30
N TYR A 19 8.75 -18.75 11.36
CA TYR A 19 7.55 -19.30 11.98
C TYR A 19 7.40 -18.88 13.44
N GLN A 20 8.47 -18.96 14.24
CA GLN A 20 8.42 -18.53 15.64
C GLN A 20 7.99 -17.07 15.79
N LYS A 21 8.34 -16.20 14.83
CA LYS A 21 7.90 -14.79 14.83
C LYS A 21 6.41 -14.64 14.56
N ILE A 22 5.84 -15.42 13.63
CA ILE A 22 4.47 -15.22 13.12
C ILE A 22 3.45 -16.28 13.57
N LYS A 23 3.83 -17.24 14.41
CA LYS A 23 2.95 -18.34 14.86
C LYS A 23 1.69 -17.89 15.59
N SER A 24 1.64 -16.65 16.09
CA SER A 24 0.44 -16.08 16.71
C SER A 24 -0.64 -15.70 15.68
N VAL A 25 -0.29 -15.58 14.40
CA VAL A 25 -1.18 -15.13 13.30
C VAL A 25 -1.20 -16.09 12.11
N VAL A 26 -0.28 -17.04 12.04
CA VAL A 26 -0.25 -18.12 11.04
C VAL A 26 -0.38 -19.46 11.75
N PRO A 27 -1.49 -20.20 11.54
CA PRO A 27 -1.72 -21.51 12.15
C PRO A 27 -0.64 -22.53 11.81
N GLU A 28 -0.30 -23.41 12.75
CA GLU A 28 0.73 -24.44 12.56
C GLU A 28 0.40 -25.38 11.40
N ILE A 29 -0.86 -25.71 11.21
CA ILE A 29 -1.32 -26.57 10.11
C ILE A 29 -1.08 -25.97 8.72
N GLU A 30 -1.00 -24.64 8.60
CA GLU A 30 -0.76 -23.94 7.33
C GLU A 30 0.74 -23.80 7.03
N TRP A 31 1.59 -23.88 8.06
CA TRP A 31 3.02 -23.63 7.89
C TRP A 31 3.70 -24.54 6.85
N PRO A 32 3.42 -25.86 6.80
CA PRO A 32 3.97 -26.74 5.76
C PRO A 32 3.61 -26.35 4.32
N LEU A 33 2.56 -25.54 4.12
CA LEU A 33 2.18 -25.02 2.80
C LEU A 33 2.98 -23.75 2.44
N HIS A 34 3.39 -22.96 3.43
CA HIS A 34 4.09 -21.68 3.24
C HIS A 34 5.61 -21.83 3.23
N ALA A 35 6.15 -22.60 4.17
CA ALA A 35 7.58 -22.71 4.42
C ALA A 35 8.42 -23.11 3.19
N PRO A 36 8.01 -24.07 2.35
CA PRO A 36 8.78 -24.44 1.16
C PRO A 36 8.94 -23.29 0.16
N TYR A 37 7.87 -22.52 -0.06
CA TYR A 37 7.91 -21.34 -0.93
C TYR A 37 8.78 -20.24 -0.33
N ILE A 38 8.63 -19.96 0.97
CA ILE A 38 9.45 -18.96 1.68
C ILE A 38 10.94 -19.30 1.54
N TYR A 39 11.31 -20.55 1.79
CA TYR A 39 12.67 -21.03 1.64
C TYR A 39 13.21 -20.82 0.23
N LYS A 40 12.48 -21.31 -0.79
CA LYS A 40 12.89 -21.22 -2.20
C LYS A 40 12.92 -19.78 -2.73
N ILE A 41 11.97 -18.94 -2.37
CA ILE A 41 11.96 -17.52 -2.76
C ILE A 41 13.19 -16.83 -2.20
N ASN A 42 13.53 -17.07 -0.92
CA ASN A 42 14.68 -16.44 -0.27
C ASN A 42 16.02 -16.92 -0.88
N GLU A 43 16.11 -18.15 -1.36
CA GLU A 43 17.27 -18.62 -2.15
C GLU A 43 17.34 -17.94 -3.51
N LEU A 44 16.20 -17.86 -4.24
CA LEU A 44 16.13 -17.27 -5.58
C LEU A 44 16.44 -15.78 -5.58
N LYS A 45 15.97 -15.03 -4.58
CA LYS A 45 16.28 -13.60 -4.42
C LYS A 45 17.80 -13.36 -4.43
N LYS A 46 18.53 -14.11 -3.64
CA LYS A 46 19.99 -14.01 -3.56
C LYS A 46 20.65 -14.35 -4.89
N LYS A 47 20.23 -15.46 -5.51
CA LYS A 47 20.79 -15.95 -6.78
C LYS A 47 20.57 -14.98 -7.93
N LYS A 48 19.42 -14.29 -7.96
CA LYS A 48 18.99 -13.41 -9.05
C LYS A 48 19.25 -11.92 -8.77
N ASN A 49 19.89 -11.57 -7.67
CA ASN A 49 20.02 -10.19 -7.19
C ASN A 49 18.66 -9.46 -7.22
N ALA A 50 17.64 -10.08 -6.61
CA ALA A 50 16.28 -9.57 -6.58
C ALA A 50 15.90 -9.07 -5.19
N VAL A 51 15.05 -8.04 -5.15
CA VAL A 51 14.44 -7.48 -3.93
C VAL A 51 12.93 -7.60 -4.00
N ILE A 52 12.27 -7.95 -2.89
CA ILE A 52 10.82 -7.96 -2.78
C ILE A 52 10.38 -6.76 -1.95
N LEU A 53 9.64 -5.86 -2.60
CA LEU A 53 8.98 -4.72 -1.97
C LEU A 53 7.54 -5.11 -1.65
N ALA A 54 7.14 -5.11 -0.37
CA ALA A 54 5.82 -5.55 0.05
C ALA A 54 5.02 -4.43 0.72
N HIS A 55 3.76 -4.27 0.29
CA HIS A 55 2.85 -3.33 0.93
C HIS A 55 2.38 -3.85 2.30
N ASN A 56 2.05 -2.95 3.21
CA ASN A 56 1.57 -3.24 4.56
C ASN A 56 0.31 -4.16 4.61
N TYR A 57 -0.43 -4.28 3.50
CA TYR A 57 -1.61 -5.16 3.36
C TYR A 57 -1.30 -6.58 2.89
N GLN A 58 -0.03 -6.94 2.73
CA GLN A 58 0.33 -8.31 2.43
C GLN A 58 0.12 -9.21 3.64
N THR A 59 -0.14 -10.49 3.39
CA THR A 59 -0.33 -11.49 4.44
C THR A 59 0.96 -11.74 5.23
N PRO A 60 0.89 -12.19 6.50
CA PRO A 60 2.06 -12.34 7.37
C PRO A 60 3.17 -13.21 6.79
N GLU A 61 2.84 -14.27 6.06
CA GLU A 61 3.82 -15.16 5.43
C GLU A 61 4.59 -14.49 4.28
N ILE A 62 4.00 -13.48 3.60
CA ILE A 62 4.70 -12.64 2.63
C ILE A 62 5.47 -11.55 3.35
N TYR A 63 4.81 -10.84 4.25
CA TYR A 63 5.32 -9.69 4.98
C TYR A 63 6.59 -10.02 5.78
N TYR A 64 6.57 -11.12 6.56
CA TYR A 64 7.70 -11.54 7.39
C TYR A 64 8.56 -12.63 6.76
N GLY A 65 8.01 -13.38 5.79
CA GLY A 65 8.67 -14.54 5.22
C GLY A 65 9.60 -14.22 4.06
N VAL A 66 9.19 -13.34 3.16
CA VAL A 66 9.91 -13.11 1.89
C VAL A 66 10.19 -11.64 1.56
N ALA A 67 9.47 -10.69 2.16
CA ALA A 67 9.70 -9.26 1.91
C ALA A 67 11.06 -8.82 2.44
N ASP A 68 11.76 -8.00 1.65
CA ASP A 68 13.01 -7.35 2.06
C ASP A 68 12.74 -5.94 2.59
N ILE A 69 11.76 -5.27 1.99
CA ILE A 69 11.35 -3.92 2.34
C ILE A 69 9.83 -3.90 2.43
N ILE A 70 9.34 -3.34 3.53
CA ILE A 70 7.93 -3.27 3.86
C ILE A 70 7.55 -1.80 4.06
N GLY A 71 6.37 -1.41 3.58
CA GLY A 71 5.92 -0.05 3.78
C GLY A 71 4.60 0.30 3.11
N ASP A 72 4.25 1.58 3.21
CA ASP A 72 3.21 2.21 2.41
C ASP A 72 3.74 2.58 1.01
N SER A 73 2.85 3.08 0.15
CA SER A 73 3.19 3.41 -1.23
C SER A 73 4.32 4.43 -1.35
N LEU A 74 4.44 5.38 -0.39
CA LEU A 74 5.53 6.38 -0.41
C LEU A 74 6.89 5.73 -0.10
N THR A 75 6.93 4.92 0.94
CA THR A 75 8.13 4.17 1.34
C THR A 75 8.60 3.27 0.19
N LEU A 76 7.68 2.51 -0.41
CA LEU A 76 8.03 1.59 -1.50
C LEU A 76 8.52 2.32 -2.76
N ALA A 77 7.94 3.49 -3.08
CA ALA A 77 8.42 4.31 -4.20
C ALA A 77 9.86 4.82 -3.97
N ILE A 78 10.16 5.30 -2.76
CA ILE A 78 11.50 5.76 -2.36
C ILE A 78 12.52 4.62 -2.41
N GLU A 79 12.15 3.46 -1.89
CA GLU A 79 13.08 2.31 -1.82
C GLU A 79 13.26 1.63 -3.19
N ALA A 80 12.25 1.68 -4.07
CA ALA A 80 12.40 1.26 -5.45
C ALA A 80 13.50 2.07 -6.17
N GLU A 81 13.56 3.39 -5.94
CA GLU A 81 14.60 4.26 -6.52
C GLU A 81 16.01 3.91 -5.99
N LYS A 82 16.14 3.61 -4.69
CA LYS A 82 17.44 3.44 -4.02
C LYS A 82 18.04 2.05 -4.16
N THR A 83 17.24 1.03 -4.39
CA THR A 83 17.73 -0.36 -4.39
C THR A 83 18.81 -0.60 -5.43
N LYS A 84 19.80 -1.44 -5.09
CA LYS A 84 20.86 -1.90 -5.99
C LYS A 84 20.54 -3.22 -6.68
N ALA A 85 19.40 -3.85 -6.36
CA ALA A 85 18.97 -5.08 -6.99
C ALA A 85 18.68 -4.87 -8.49
N ASP A 86 18.89 -5.90 -9.30
CA ASP A 86 18.59 -5.89 -10.74
C ASP A 86 17.10 -6.13 -11.01
N ILE A 87 16.46 -6.92 -10.12
CA ILE A 87 15.05 -7.29 -10.21
C ILE A 87 14.31 -6.78 -8.98
N ILE A 88 13.19 -6.10 -9.21
CA ILE A 88 12.24 -5.70 -8.17
C ILE A 88 10.97 -6.55 -8.32
N ILE A 89 10.60 -7.30 -7.30
CA ILE A 89 9.29 -7.94 -7.19
C ILE A 89 8.38 -7.03 -6.37
N MET A 90 7.29 -6.56 -6.96
CA MET A 90 6.31 -5.77 -6.24
C MET A 90 5.22 -6.69 -5.66
N ALA A 91 5.32 -7.02 -4.38
CA ALA A 91 4.25 -7.65 -3.62
C ALA A 91 3.24 -6.56 -3.17
N GLY A 92 2.43 -6.15 -4.12
CA GLY A 92 1.44 -5.09 -4.05
C GLY A 92 0.55 -5.11 -5.28
N VAL A 93 -0.08 -3.99 -5.60
CA VAL A 93 -0.98 -3.85 -6.74
C VAL A 93 -0.31 -3.15 -7.93
N HIS A 94 -0.93 -3.24 -9.11
CA HIS A 94 -0.36 -2.86 -10.40
C HIS A 94 0.22 -1.43 -10.42
N PHE A 95 -0.52 -0.42 -9.94
CA PHE A 95 -0.03 0.96 -9.93
C PHE A 95 1.23 1.17 -9.05
N MET A 96 1.45 0.32 -8.03
CA MET A 96 2.68 0.34 -7.22
C MET A 96 3.86 -0.21 -8.02
N ALA A 97 3.64 -1.27 -8.80
CA ALA A 97 4.65 -1.82 -9.69
C ALA A 97 4.99 -0.84 -10.83
N GLU A 98 4.00 -0.13 -11.40
CA GLU A 98 4.23 0.96 -12.34
C GLU A 98 5.05 2.10 -11.70
N THR A 99 4.71 2.49 -10.47
CA THR A 99 5.47 3.53 -9.74
C THR A 99 6.91 3.10 -9.53
N ALA A 100 7.17 1.84 -9.17
CA ALA A 100 8.52 1.28 -9.05
C ALA A 100 9.25 1.29 -10.40
N LYS A 101 8.59 0.95 -11.51
CA LYS A 101 9.16 0.98 -12.86
C LYS A 101 9.49 2.40 -13.31
N ILE A 102 8.63 3.38 -13.03
CA ILE A 102 8.87 4.80 -13.32
C ILE A 102 10.11 5.31 -12.56
N MET A 103 10.25 4.93 -11.29
CA MET A 103 11.38 5.35 -10.46
C MET A 103 12.69 4.60 -10.79
N SER A 104 12.59 3.37 -11.30
CA SER A 104 13.71 2.51 -11.67
C SER A 104 13.57 1.95 -13.10
N PRO A 105 13.57 2.80 -14.14
CA PRO A 105 13.23 2.40 -15.51
C PRO A 105 14.19 1.34 -16.10
N ASN A 106 15.44 1.33 -15.66
CA ASN A 106 16.46 0.39 -16.12
C ASN A 106 16.43 -0.97 -15.41
N LYS A 107 15.60 -1.12 -14.39
CA LYS A 107 15.46 -2.38 -13.66
C LYS A 107 14.28 -3.19 -14.17
N LYS A 108 14.40 -4.51 -14.03
CA LYS A 108 13.27 -5.40 -14.26
C LYS A 108 12.31 -5.33 -13.06
N VAL A 109 11.11 -4.78 -13.28
CA VAL A 109 10.06 -4.73 -12.25
C VAL A 109 9.00 -5.74 -12.61
N LEU A 110 8.77 -6.70 -11.71
CA LEU A 110 7.83 -7.79 -11.87
C LEU A 110 6.70 -7.68 -10.86
N ILE A 111 5.52 -8.10 -11.26
CA ILE A 111 4.36 -8.24 -10.37
C ILE A 111 3.88 -9.71 -10.39
N PRO A 112 3.68 -10.35 -9.21
CA PRO A 112 3.31 -11.77 -9.17
C PRO A 112 1.98 -12.11 -9.85
N ASP A 113 1.06 -11.14 -9.90
CA ASP A 113 -0.20 -11.26 -10.63
C ASP A 113 -0.53 -9.95 -11.34
N ILE A 114 -0.56 -9.96 -12.67
CA ILE A 114 -0.83 -8.78 -13.49
C ILE A 114 -2.25 -8.21 -13.28
N ASN A 115 -3.18 -9.03 -12.79
CA ASN A 115 -4.55 -8.62 -12.50
C ASN A 115 -4.74 -8.08 -11.07
N ALA A 116 -3.65 -7.89 -10.31
CA ALA A 116 -3.71 -7.23 -9.02
C ALA A 116 -3.95 -5.72 -9.20
N GLY A 117 -5.19 -5.32 -9.54
CA GLY A 117 -5.63 -3.96 -9.83
C GLY A 117 -5.91 -3.11 -8.59
N CYS A 118 -6.67 -2.03 -8.77
CA CYS A 118 -7.13 -1.16 -7.69
C CYS A 118 -8.36 -0.39 -8.13
N SER A 119 -9.44 -0.42 -7.35
CA SER A 119 -10.70 0.29 -7.68
C SER A 119 -10.52 1.80 -7.87
N LEU A 120 -9.57 2.41 -7.16
CA LEU A 120 -9.22 3.82 -7.36
C LEU A 120 -8.52 4.05 -8.69
N ALA A 121 -7.53 3.21 -9.04
CA ALA A 121 -6.82 3.32 -10.30
C ALA A 121 -7.74 3.11 -11.51
N GLU A 122 -8.74 2.25 -11.38
CA GLU A 122 -9.74 1.96 -12.41
C GLU A 122 -10.81 3.03 -12.54
N SER A 123 -10.96 3.93 -11.54
CA SER A 123 -12.01 4.96 -11.50
C SER A 123 -11.74 6.18 -12.38
N ILE A 124 -10.54 6.34 -12.92
CA ILE A 124 -10.11 7.54 -13.66
C ILE A 124 -9.09 7.18 -14.75
N THR A 125 -9.18 7.87 -15.87
CA THR A 125 -8.27 7.75 -17.01
C THR A 125 -7.47 9.03 -17.26
N ALA A 126 -6.41 8.96 -18.05
CA ALA A 126 -5.65 10.14 -18.49
C ALA A 126 -6.53 11.14 -19.29
N ASP A 127 -7.50 10.62 -20.06
CA ASP A 127 -8.47 11.47 -20.79
C ASP A 127 -9.35 12.27 -19.85
N ASP A 128 -9.76 11.69 -18.73
CA ASP A 128 -10.58 12.39 -17.73
C ASP A 128 -9.76 13.51 -17.08
N VAL A 129 -8.48 13.29 -16.80
CA VAL A 129 -7.58 14.35 -16.30
C VAL A 129 -7.46 15.49 -17.31
N ARG A 130 -7.30 15.17 -18.61
CA ARG A 130 -7.25 16.17 -19.66
C ARG A 130 -8.55 16.98 -19.77
N LYS A 131 -9.72 16.34 -19.62
CA LYS A 131 -11.03 17.03 -19.58
C LYS A 131 -11.13 17.97 -18.37
N LEU A 132 -10.71 17.51 -17.17
CA LEU A 132 -10.68 18.34 -15.97
C LEU A 132 -9.78 19.57 -16.13
N LYS A 133 -8.57 19.40 -16.69
CA LYS A 133 -7.67 20.54 -16.97
C LYS A 133 -8.29 21.57 -17.93
N LYS A 134 -9.09 21.12 -18.90
CA LYS A 134 -9.83 22.03 -19.77
C LYS A 134 -10.98 22.75 -19.05
N GLN A 135 -11.66 22.05 -18.13
CA GLN A 135 -12.76 22.61 -17.34
C GLN A 135 -12.26 23.62 -16.28
N TYR A 136 -11.05 23.38 -15.74
CA TYR A 136 -10.42 24.19 -14.70
C TYR A 136 -9.03 24.68 -15.15
N PRO A 137 -8.96 25.62 -16.10
CA PRO A 137 -7.69 26.04 -16.69
C PRO A 137 -6.79 26.72 -15.64
N GLY A 138 -5.53 26.28 -15.58
CA GLY A 138 -4.53 26.82 -14.66
C GLY A 138 -4.61 26.27 -13.22
N VAL A 139 -5.59 25.43 -12.90
CA VAL A 139 -5.68 24.78 -11.58
C VAL A 139 -4.78 23.55 -11.54
N PRO A 140 -3.82 23.45 -10.59
CA PRO A 140 -2.91 22.30 -10.49
C PRO A 140 -3.65 21.00 -10.15
N VAL A 141 -3.14 19.90 -10.71
CA VAL A 141 -3.64 18.53 -10.46
C VAL A 141 -2.74 17.82 -9.44
N VAL A 142 -3.31 17.52 -8.29
CA VAL A 142 -2.73 16.67 -7.25
C VAL A 142 -3.32 15.28 -7.38
N THR A 143 -2.50 14.27 -7.59
CA THR A 143 -2.99 12.90 -7.78
C THR A 143 -2.47 11.97 -6.71
N TYR A 144 -3.38 11.33 -5.99
CA TYR A 144 -3.04 10.20 -5.16
C TYR A 144 -2.41 9.09 -6.01
N VAL A 145 -1.31 8.49 -5.57
CA VAL A 145 -0.52 7.52 -6.35
C VAL A 145 -1.30 6.28 -6.80
N ASN A 146 -2.50 6.05 -6.23
CA ASN A 146 -3.40 4.95 -6.57
C ASN A 146 -4.08 5.19 -7.94
N THR A 147 -3.28 5.39 -8.98
CA THR A 147 -3.67 5.67 -10.36
C THR A 147 -2.67 5.04 -11.32
N SER A 148 -3.01 4.92 -12.61
CA SER A 148 -2.10 4.40 -13.64
C SER A 148 -0.93 5.34 -13.94
N ALA A 149 0.07 4.82 -14.64
CA ALA A 149 1.22 5.59 -15.13
C ALA A 149 0.77 6.75 -16.05
N GLU A 150 -0.21 6.50 -16.92
CA GLU A 150 -0.77 7.48 -17.86
C GLU A 150 -1.47 8.64 -17.12
N VAL A 151 -2.21 8.33 -16.04
CA VAL A 151 -2.81 9.37 -15.19
C VAL A 151 -1.74 10.20 -14.50
N LYS A 152 -0.68 9.56 -13.99
CA LYS A 152 0.46 10.26 -13.40
C LYS A 152 1.18 11.17 -14.41
N ALA A 153 1.25 10.76 -15.68
CA ALA A 153 1.85 11.57 -16.74
C ALA A 153 1.08 12.87 -17.06
N GLU A 154 -0.20 12.96 -16.69
CA GLU A 154 -1.03 14.17 -16.82
C GLU A 154 -1.10 15.00 -15.53
N THR A 155 -0.39 14.60 -14.48
CA THR A 155 -0.45 15.16 -13.13
C THR A 155 0.65 16.19 -12.90
N ASP A 156 0.40 17.21 -12.06
CA ASP A 156 1.42 18.18 -11.66
C ASP A 156 2.25 17.70 -10.47
N VAL A 157 1.63 17.03 -9.51
CA VAL A 157 2.28 16.42 -8.36
C VAL A 157 1.50 15.22 -7.84
N CYS A 158 2.19 14.14 -7.49
CA CYS A 158 1.57 13.01 -6.80
C CYS A 158 1.53 13.25 -5.28
N CYS A 159 0.66 12.51 -4.59
CA CYS A 159 0.65 12.43 -3.13
C CYS A 159 0.34 11.00 -2.66
N THR A 160 0.50 10.77 -1.37
CA THR A 160 -0.02 9.58 -0.67
C THR A 160 -0.91 10.02 0.49
N SER A 161 -1.59 9.07 1.15
CA SER A 161 -2.34 9.35 2.38
C SER A 161 -1.46 9.91 3.52
N ALA A 162 -0.14 9.68 3.45
CA ALA A 162 0.81 10.19 4.43
C ALA A 162 1.13 11.68 4.27
N ASN A 163 1.06 12.23 3.05
CA ASN A 163 1.56 13.57 2.75
C ASN A 163 0.59 14.46 1.94
N GLY A 164 -0.65 14.01 1.71
CA GLY A 164 -1.62 14.74 0.86
C GLY A 164 -1.83 16.20 1.25
N VAL A 165 -2.00 16.49 2.54
CA VAL A 165 -2.15 17.88 3.05
C VAL A 165 -0.90 18.71 2.74
N LYS A 166 0.28 18.18 3.07
CA LYS A 166 1.56 18.89 2.84
C LYS A 166 1.82 19.16 1.37
N VAL A 167 1.48 18.20 0.51
CA VAL A 167 1.61 18.35 -0.96
C VAL A 167 0.71 19.47 -1.45
N VAL A 168 -0.57 19.47 -1.04
CA VAL A 168 -1.52 20.53 -1.43
C VAL A 168 -1.04 21.92 -0.96
N GLU A 169 -0.61 22.05 0.29
CA GLU A 169 -0.13 23.32 0.84
C GLU A 169 1.18 23.79 0.20
N SER A 170 2.07 22.85 -0.19
CA SER A 170 3.35 23.16 -0.83
C SER A 170 3.21 23.87 -2.20
N LEU A 171 2.03 23.78 -2.83
CA LEU A 171 1.78 24.43 -4.11
C LEU A 171 1.51 25.93 -3.99
N GLY A 172 1.15 26.46 -2.82
CA GLY A 172 0.91 27.86 -2.57
C GLY A 172 -0.24 28.46 -3.39
N VAL A 173 -1.23 27.64 -3.79
CA VAL A 173 -2.38 28.04 -4.63
C VAL A 173 -3.68 28.08 -3.83
N LYS A 174 -4.72 28.73 -4.40
CA LYS A 174 -6.03 28.84 -3.74
C LYS A 174 -6.92 27.60 -3.94
N GLU A 175 -6.70 26.85 -5.01
CA GLU A 175 -7.49 25.67 -5.34
C GLU A 175 -6.65 24.63 -6.09
N VAL A 176 -7.00 23.35 -5.96
CA VAL A 176 -6.39 22.20 -6.65
C VAL A 176 -7.47 21.22 -7.10
N ILE A 177 -7.19 20.48 -8.19
CA ILE A 177 -7.91 19.27 -8.55
C ILE A 177 -7.26 18.11 -7.80
N PHE A 178 -8.02 17.36 -7.01
CA PHE A 178 -7.51 16.24 -6.20
C PHE A 178 -8.13 14.92 -6.69
N LEU A 179 -7.27 13.99 -7.12
CA LEU A 179 -7.64 12.75 -7.80
C LEU A 179 -7.07 11.52 -7.06
N PRO A 180 -7.64 10.32 -7.20
CA PRO A 180 -9.01 10.04 -7.64
C PRO A 180 -9.97 9.84 -6.45
N ASP A 181 -9.48 9.75 -5.19
CA ASP A 181 -10.24 9.35 -4.01
C ASP A 181 -11.01 10.51 -3.39
N ILE A 182 -12.36 10.41 -3.38
CA ILE A 182 -13.24 11.46 -2.83
C ILE A 182 -13.10 11.58 -1.31
N TYR A 183 -12.82 10.49 -0.58
CA TYR A 183 -12.75 10.54 0.88
C TYR A 183 -11.41 11.11 1.34
N LEU A 184 -10.32 10.69 0.70
CA LEU A 184 -9.01 11.31 0.95
C LEU A 184 -9.04 12.80 0.59
N ALA A 185 -9.70 13.19 -0.52
CA ALA A 185 -9.90 14.60 -0.89
C ALA A 185 -10.65 15.37 0.21
N LYS A 186 -11.74 14.80 0.75
CA LYS A 186 -12.50 15.41 1.87
C LYS A 186 -11.67 15.49 3.14
N TYR A 187 -10.88 14.46 3.46
CA TYR A 187 -9.98 14.47 4.61
C TYR A 187 -8.91 15.57 4.50
N VAL A 188 -8.32 15.74 3.31
CA VAL A 188 -7.37 16.82 3.04
C VAL A 188 -8.06 18.18 3.16
N ALA A 189 -9.26 18.36 2.59
CA ALA A 189 -10.01 19.60 2.65
C ALA A 189 -10.32 20.07 4.08
N LEU A 190 -10.46 19.15 5.04
CA LEU A 190 -10.67 19.51 6.46
C LEU A 190 -9.41 20.08 7.13
N GLN A 191 -8.23 19.92 6.53
CA GLN A 191 -6.94 20.27 7.15
C GLN A 191 -6.20 21.39 6.43
N THR A 192 -6.77 21.94 5.34
CA THR A 192 -6.18 23.05 4.59
C THR A 192 -7.23 24.11 4.24
N LYS A 193 -6.75 25.31 3.93
CA LYS A 193 -7.60 26.39 3.39
C LYS A 193 -7.71 26.36 1.85
N VAL A 194 -6.96 25.48 1.20
CA VAL A 194 -7.00 25.31 -0.26
C VAL A 194 -8.30 24.64 -0.65
N LYS A 195 -9.01 25.20 -1.62
CA LYS A 195 -10.24 24.60 -2.15
C LYS A 195 -9.89 23.34 -2.92
N ILE A 196 -10.55 22.23 -2.59
CA ILE A 196 -10.34 20.93 -3.21
C ILE A 196 -11.47 20.64 -4.21
N ILE A 197 -11.12 20.48 -5.48
CA ILE A 197 -12.00 19.98 -6.55
C ILE A 197 -11.74 18.48 -6.65
N SER A 198 -12.65 17.65 -6.15
CA SER A 198 -12.46 16.21 -6.05
C SER A 198 -13.06 15.43 -7.21
N TRP A 199 -12.49 14.27 -7.50
CA TRP A 199 -13.09 13.21 -8.31
C TRP A 199 -14.00 12.34 -7.43
N HIS A 200 -14.70 11.37 -8.03
CA HIS A 200 -15.70 10.54 -7.35
C HIS A 200 -15.25 9.10 -7.06
N GLY A 201 -13.97 8.78 -7.29
CA GLY A 201 -13.42 7.46 -7.00
C GLY A 201 -13.47 7.11 -5.51
N LYS A 202 -13.58 5.83 -5.20
CA LYS A 202 -13.61 5.29 -3.84
C LYS A 202 -12.82 3.99 -3.74
N CYS A 203 -12.18 3.78 -2.59
CA CYS A 203 -11.58 2.50 -2.29
C CYS A 203 -12.68 1.50 -1.89
N MET A 204 -12.82 0.40 -2.64
CA MET A 204 -13.83 -0.63 -2.40
C MET A 204 -13.75 -1.30 -1.04
N VAL A 205 -12.59 -1.23 -0.36
CA VAL A 205 -12.38 -1.79 0.98
C VAL A 205 -12.84 -0.80 2.04
N HIS A 206 -12.38 0.46 1.94
CA HIS A 206 -12.64 1.47 2.96
C HIS A 206 -14.06 2.04 2.88
N ASP A 207 -14.70 2.03 1.70
CA ASP A 207 -16.10 2.45 1.52
C ASP A 207 -17.12 1.53 2.22
N GLN A 208 -16.70 0.31 2.64
CA GLN A 208 -17.58 -0.64 3.32
C GLN A 208 -17.74 -0.38 4.83
N PHE A 209 -16.84 0.37 5.45
CA PHE A 209 -16.95 0.66 6.88
C PHE A 209 -17.99 1.74 7.15
N THR A 210 -18.72 1.58 8.26
CA THR A 210 -19.76 2.51 8.70
C THR A 210 -19.54 3.00 10.13
N ALA A 211 -19.94 4.24 10.42
CA ALA A 211 -19.89 4.78 11.78
C ALA A 211 -20.77 4.00 12.75
N GLU A 212 -21.85 3.39 12.26
CA GLU A 212 -22.75 2.57 13.08
C GLU A 212 -22.04 1.32 13.61
N GLU A 213 -21.30 0.60 12.74
CA GLU A 213 -20.48 -0.56 13.14
C GLU A 213 -19.44 -0.16 14.18
N LEU A 214 -18.74 0.97 13.98
CA LEU A 214 -17.76 1.46 14.95
C LEU A 214 -18.40 1.76 16.33
N ASN A 215 -19.56 2.41 16.32
CA ASN A 215 -20.29 2.72 17.55
C ASN A 215 -20.79 1.45 18.25
N GLN A 216 -21.21 0.43 17.50
CA GLN A 216 -21.59 -0.85 18.06
C GLN A 216 -20.41 -1.60 18.68
N LEU A 217 -19.23 -1.56 18.03
CA LEU A 217 -18.01 -2.13 18.58
C LEU A 217 -17.59 -1.44 19.90
N ARG A 218 -17.71 -0.11 20.00
CA ARG A 218 -17.43 0.63 21.24
C ARG A 218 -18.36 0.24 22.40
N LYS A 219 -19.62 -0.12 22.14
CA LYS A 219 -20.51 -0.63 23.18
C LYS A 219 -20.04 -1.98 23.74
N ASN A 220 -19.50 -2.84 22.88
CA ASN A 220 -19.00 -4.15 23.26
C ASN A 220 -17.60 -4.09 23.89
N TYR A 221 -16.80 -3.10 23.52
CA TYR A 221 -15.41 -2.89 23.97
C TYR A 221 -15.24 -1.41 24.40
N PRO A 222 -15.56 -1.04 25.65
CA PRO A 222 -15.52 0.36 26.12
C PRO A 222 -14.14 1.03 25.97
N ASP A 223 -13.04 0.25 26.08
CA ASP A 223 -11.65 0.74 25.95
C ASP A 223 -11.12 0.63 24.51
N LEU A 224 -12.01 0.49 23.52
CA LEU A 224 -11.61 0.30 22.12
C LEU A 224 -11.05 1.59 21.53
N VAL A 225 -9.82 1.51 21.06
CA VAL A 225 -9.19 2.54 20.23
C VAL A 225 -9.44 2.22 18.75
N ILE A 226 -10.05 3.14 18.03
CA ILE A 226 -10.37 3.01 16.61
C ILE A 226 -9.38 3.86 15.81
N VAL A 227 -8.65 3.20 14.91
CA VAL A 227 -7.62 3.82 14.08
C VAL A 227 -8.00 3.63 12.62
N SER A 228 -8.30 4.71 11.89
CA SER A 228 -8.81 4.64 10.52
C SER A 228 -7.82 5.13 9.46
N HIS A 229 -8.00 4.62 8.25
CA HIS A 229 -7.31 5.13 7.06
C HIS A 229 -8.09 6.33 6.47
N PRO A 230 -7.42 7.37 5.90
CA PRO A 230 -8.11 8.54 5.34
C PRO A 230 -8.99 8.28 4.10
N GLU A 231 -8.91 7.08 3.51
CA GLU A 231 -9.83 6.62 2.45
C GLU A 231 -11.20 6.17 2.99
N CYS A 232 -11.42 6.20 4.30
CA CYS A 232 -12.70 5.89 4.91
C CYS A 232 -13.72 7.02 4.73
N PRO A 233 -15.04 6.71 4.76
CA PRO A 233 -16.09 7.71 4.79
C PRO A 233 -15.90 8.75 5.90
N PRO A 234 -16.33 10.00 5.70
CA PRO A 234 -16.11 11.09 6.66
C PRO A 234 -16.75 10.85 8.04
N ASP A 235 -17.83 10.12 8.14
CA ASP A 235 -18.48 9.74 9.41
C ASP A 235 -17.68 8.69 10.17
N VAL A 236 -17.05 7.74 9.47
CA VAL A 236 -16.10 6.78 10.01
C VAL A 236 -14.88 7.49 10.58
N ILE A 237 -14.32 8.45 9.84
CA ILE A 237 -13.17 9.27 10.28
C ILE A 237 -13.53 10.05 11.54
N ARG A 238 -14.72 10.69 11.61
CA ARG A 238 -15.18 11.42 12.80
C ARG A 238 -15.39 10.51 14.02
N SER A 239 -15.70 9.24 13.81
CA SER A 239 -15.90 8.23 14.85
C SER A 239 -14.60 7.55 15.29
N SER A 240 -13.45 7.90 14.71
CA SER A 240 -12.15 7.31 15.00
C SER A 240 -11.33 8.16 15.97
N ASP A 241 -10.45 7.51 16.76
CA ASP A 241 -9.55 8.18 17.69
C ASP A 241 -8.29 8.71 17.02
N PHE A 242 -7.93 8.10 15.89
CA PHE A 242 -6.82 8.52 15.05
C PHE A 242 -7.10 8.19 13.59
N THR A 243 -6.65 9.06 12.69
CA THR A 243 -6.68 8.83 11.24
C THR A 243 -5.31 9.11 10.65
N GLY A 244 -4.81 8.16 9.86
CA GLY A 244 -3.50 8.29 9.22
C GLY A 244 -3.23 7.23 8.16
N SER A 245 -2.11 7.38 7.43
CA SER A 245 -1.62 6.36 6.48
C SER A 245 -1.36 5.04 7.20
N THR A 246 -1.19 3.95 6.44
CA THR A 246 -0.88 2.63 7.02
C THR A 246 0.35 2.67 7.93
N SER A 247 1.42 3.36 7.51
CA SER A 247 2.61 3.56 8.36
C SER A 247 2.28 4.41 9.60
N GLY A 248 1.45 5.44 9.47
CA GLY A 248 0.99 6.26 10.60
C GLY A 248 0.15 5.45 11.60
N MET A 249 -0.73 4.57 11.11
CA MET A 249 -1.53 3.67 11.94
C MET A 249 -0.65 2.69 12.73
N ILE A 250 0.34 2.06 12.07
CA ILE A 250 1.31 1.16 12.71
C ILE A 250 2.05 1.91 13.83
N GLN A 251 2.56 3.10 13.53
CA GLN A 251 3.30 3.91 14.50
C GLN A 251 2.44 4.35 15.68
N TYR A 252 1.17 4.69 15.43
CA TYR A 252 0.21 5.04 16.48
C TYR A 252 0.00 3.87 17.46
N VAL A 253 -0.27 2.66 16.97
CA VAL A 253 -0.44 1.46 17.81
C VAL A 253 0.83 1.15 18.60
N LYS A 254 1.99 1.18 17.94
CA LYS A 254 3.30 0.94 18.56
C LYS A 254 3.59 1.91 19.71
N ASN A 255 3.24 3.19 19.55
CA ASN A 255 3.52 4.23 20.54
C ASN A 255 2.49 4.22 21.67
N LYS A 256 1.21 4.04 21.35
CA LYS A 256 0.10 4.13 22.33
C LYS A 256 -0.14 2.82 23.07
N LYS A 257 0.20 1.68 22.46
CA LYS A 257 0.00 0.32 23.02
C LYS A 257 -1.39 0.13 23.63
N PRO A 258 -2.47 0.41 22.87
CA PRO A 258 -3.82 0.31 23.40
C PRO A 258 -4.12 -1.13 23.83
N LYS A 259 -4.98 -1.30 24.85
CA LYS A 259 -5.43 -2.63 25.30
C LYS A 259 -6.24 -3.33 24.20
N ASN A 260 -7.21 -2.61 23.63
CA ASN A 260 -8.03 -3.05 22.50
C ASN A 260 -7.88 -2.06 21.34
N VAL A 261 -7.66 -2.56 20.13
CA VAL A 261 -7.57 -1.72 18.92
C VAL A 261 -8.36 -2.32 17.78
N PHE A 262 -8.97 -1.45 17.00
CA PHE A 262 -9.61 -1.75 15.75
C PHE A 262 -8.98 -0.92 14.62
N LEU A 263 -8.33 -1.60 13.66
CA LEU A 263 -7.78 -0.95 12.48
C LEU A 263 -8.83 -0.93 11.37
N VAL A 264 -9.35 0.25 11.06
CA VAL A 264 -10.37 0.46 10.03
C VAL A 264 -9.66 0.57 8.67
N THR A 265 -9.21 -0.58 8.19
CA THR A 265 -8.48 -0.75 6.95
C THR A 265 -8.47 -2.24 6.52
N GLU A 266 -7.67 -2.62 5.54
CA GLU A 266 -7.49 -4.00 5.08
C GLU A 266 -7.00 -4.91 6.21
N CYS A 267 -7.64 -6.06 6.41
CA CYS A 267 -7.54 -6.81 7.66
C CYS A 267 -6.19 -7.53 7.89
N SER A 268 -5.42 -7.89 6.83
CA SER A 268 -4.10 -8.49 7.04
C SER A 268 -3.11 -7.55 7.72
N MET A 269 -3.36 -6.24 7.64
CA MET A 269 -2.55 -5.28 8.38
C MET A 269 -2.67 -5.49 9.89
N SER A 270 -3.85 -5.87 10.39
CA SER A 270 -4.04 -6.19 11.83
C SER A 270 -3.18 -7.36 12.26
N ASP A 271 -3.06 -8.42 11.42
CA ASP A 271 -2.20 -9.56 11.69
C ASP A 271 -0.73 -9.13 11.77
N ASN A 272 -0.28 -8.35 10.78
CA ASN A 272 1.11 -7.87 10.76
C ASN A 272 1.45 -6.99 11.96
N VAL A 273 0.55 -6.08 12.33
CA VAL A 273 0.78 -5.16 13.47
C VAL A 273 0.71 -5.92 14.80
N GLN A 274 -0.12 -6.96 14.93
CA GLN A 274 -0.23 -7.79 16.13
C GLN A 274 1.08 -8.51 16.45
N VAL A 275 1.81 -9.00 15.46
CA VAL A 275 3.10 -9.68 15.67
C VAL A 275 4.08 -8.80 16.46
N GLU A 276 4.09 -7.51 16.18
CA GLU A 276 4.97 -6.53 16.86
C GLU A 276 4.34 -5.93 18.15
N ASN A 277 3.04 -6.22 18.41
CA ASN A 277 2.30 -5.70 19.56
C ASN A 277 1.53 -6.82 20.28
N PRO A 278 2.22 -7.81 20.88
CA PRO A 278 1.60 -9.03 21.40
C PRO A 278 0.69 -8.79 22.61
N THR A 279 0.79 -7.64 23.28
CA THR A 279 -0.04 -7.29 24.45
C THR A 279 -1.31 -6.53 24.06
N THR A 280 -1.44 -6.11 22.81
CA THR A 280 -2.64 -5.43 22.28
C THR A 280 -3.59 -6.45 21.68
N ASN A 281 -4.87 -6.38 22.08
CA ASN A 281 -5.92 -7.18 21.49
C ASN A 281 -6.46 -6.47 20.23
N PHE A 282 -6.34 -7.13 19.07
CA PHE A 282 -6.84 -6.61 17.81
C PHE A 282 -8.25 -7.13 17.55
N ILE A 283 -9.23 -6.22 17.59
CA ILE A 283 -10.58 -6.51 17.14
C ILE A 283 -10.56 -6.47 15.62
N ARG A 284 -11.04 -7.53 14.96
CA ARG A 284 -10.90 -7.70 13.51
C ARG A 284 -12.26 -7.78 12.82
N PRO A 285 -12.67 -6.76 12.09
CA PRO A 285 -13.56 -6.96 10.97
C PRO A 285 -12.74 -7.53 9.82
N CYS A 286 -13.35 -8.23 8.91
CA CYS A 286 -12.62 -8.87 7.84
C CYS A 286 -12.97 -8.25 6.47
N ASN A 287 -12.52 -7.02 6.24
CA ASN A 287 -12.58 -6.41 4.90
C ASN A 287 -11.23 -6.65 4.20
N LEU A 288 -11.23 -7.65 3.31
CA LEU A 288 -10.06 -8.02 2.50
C LEU A 288 -10.04 -7.22 1.21
N CYS A 289 -8.85 -6.82 0.78
CA CYS A 289 -8.67 -6.28 -0.57
C CYS A 289 -8.48 -7.44 -1.57
N PRO A 290 -9.45 -7.69 -2.48
CA PRO A 290 -9.37 -8.81 -3.42
C PRO A 290 -8.19 -8.67 -4.39
N HIS A 291 -7.73 -7.44 -4.64
CA HIS A 291 -6.57 -7.17 -5.49
C HIS A 291 -5.26 -7.54 -4.79
N MET A 292 -5.07 -7.10 -3.52
CA MET A 292 -3.88 -7.46 -2.73
C MET A 292 -3.79 -8.95 -2.48
N LYS A 293 -4.90 -9.66 -2.32
CA LYS A 293 -4.96 -11.13 -2.11
C LYS A 293 -4.67 -11.96 -3.36
N LYS A 294 -4.54 -11.35 -4.53
CA LYS A 294 -3.99 -12.01 -5.71
C LYS A 294 -2.50 -12.30 -5.60
N ILE A 295 -1.79 -11.54 -4.75
CA ILE A 295 -0.37 -11.76 -4.46
C ILE A 295 -0.26 -12.90 -3.43
N GLN A 296 0.37 -14.00 -3.83
CA GLN A 296 0.50 -15.23 -3.05
C GLN A 296 1.91 -15.80 -3.20
N LEU A 297 2.41 -16.53 -2.20
CA LEU A 297 3.75 -17.13 -2.23
C LEU A 297 4.03 -17.96 -3.50
N PRO A 298 3.11 -18.87 -3.96
CA PRO A 298 3.34 -19.60 -5.21
C PRO A 298 3.53 -18.68 -6.41
N LYS A 299 2.73 -17.60 -6.52
CA LYS A 299 2.84 -16.64 -7.63
C LYS A 299 4.11 -15.79 -7.55
N ILE A 300 4.57 -15.44 -6.34
CA ILE A 300 5.86 -14.77 -6.15
C ILE A 300 6.99 -15.70 -6.61
N TYR A 301 6.93 -17.00 -6.23
CA TYR A 301 7.91 -18.00 -6.64
C TYR A 301 7.94 -18.15 -8.16
N ASP A 302 6.78 -18.40 -8.80
CA ASP A 302 6.67 -18.60 -10.25
C ASP A 302 7.12 -17.35 -11.01
N CYS A 303 6.73 -16.16 -10.55
CA CYS A 303 7.14 -14.89 -11.12
C CYS A 303 8.65 -14.70 -11.05
N LEU A 304 9.27 -14.99 -9.90
CA LEU A 304 10.70 -14.84 -9.70
C LEU A 304 11.54 -15.86 -10.48
N ILE A 305 11.11 -17.14 -10.54
CA ILE A 305 11.85 -18.18 -11.25
C ILE A 305 11.80 -17.97 -12.76
N ASN A 306 10.63 -17.62 -13.30
CA ASN A 306 10.38 -17.49 -14.75
C ASN A 306 10.57 -16.04 -15.26
N GLU A 307 10.74 -15.06 -14.36
CA GLU A 307 10.83 -13.63 -14.66
C GLU A 307 9.66 -13.11 -15.51
N THR A 308 8.45 -13.59 -15.19
CA THR A 308 7.20 -13.26 -15.88
C THR A 308 6.52 -12.02 -15.28
N ASN A 309 5.52 -11.49 -16.00
CA ASN A 309 4.74 -10.33 -15.60
C ASN A 309 5.60 -9.06 -15.38
N GLU A 310 6.53 -8.80 -16.29
CA GLU A 310 7.30 -7.55 -16.28
C GLU A 310 6.39 -6.37 -16.60
N ILE A 311 6.53 -5.31 -15.81
CA ILE A 311 5.87 -4.03 -16.05
C ILE A 311 6.60 -3.29 -17.17
N LEU A 312 5.89 -3.09 -18.26
CA LEU A 312 6.35 -2.35 -19.43
C LEU A 312 5.55 -1.05 -19.55
N ILE A 313 6.24 0.07 -19.62
CA ILE A 313 5.66 1.41 -19.75
C ILE A 313 6.43 2.15 -20.84
N ASP A 314 5.74 2.86 -21.73
CA ASP A 314 6.37 3.68 -22.75
C ASP A 314 7.29 4.73 -22.13
N ASN A 315 8.47 4.90 -22.71
CA ASN A 315 9.48 5.85 -22.21
C ASN A 315 8.92 7.29 -22.11
N SER A 316 8.07 7.70 -23.04
CA SER A 316 7.41 9.02 -23.01
C SER A 316 6.48 9.19 -21.80
N VAL A 317 5.80 8.12 -21.38
CA VAL A 317 4.96 8.09 -20.18
C VAL A 317 5.84 8.10 -18.93
N ILE A 318 6.89 7.29 -18.88
CA ILE A 318 7.86 7.26 -17.77
C ILE A 318 8.42 8.66 -17.51
N GLN A 319 8.91 9.35 -18.55
CA GLN A 319 9.50 10.69 -18.42
C GLN A 319 8.51 11.71 -17.84
N LYS A 320 7.25 11.68 -18.28
CA LYS A 320 6.21 12.60 -17.79
C LYS A 320 5.74 12.26 -16.38
N ALA A 321 5.52 10.97 -16.08
CA ALA A 321 5.03 10.52 -14.80
C ALA A 321 6.08 10.60 -13.67
N ARG A 322 7.35 10.59 -14.00
CA ARG A 322 8.45 10.64 -13.02
C ARG A 322 8.46 11.93 -12.22
N LEU A 323 8.32 13.07 -12.88
CA LEU A 323 8.40 14.39 -12.23
C LEU A 323 7.35 14.59 -11.12
N PRO A 324 6.04 14.28 -11.32
CA PRO A 324 5.05 14.32 -10.24
C PRO A 324 5.39 13.45 -9.04
N ILE A 325 5.96 12.27 -9.27
CA ILE A 325 6.37 11.35 -8.19
C ILE A 325 7.58 11.90 -7.45
N GLU A 326 8.59 12.42 -8.16
CA GLU A 326 9.77 13.05 -7.54
C GLU A 326 9.40 14.25 -6.67
N ARG A 327 8.46 15.09 -7.13
CA ARG A 327 7.90 16.20 -6.34
C ARG A 327 7.25 15.70 -5.04
N MET A 328 6.46 14.64 -5.11
CA MET A 328 5.86 13.99 -3.95
C MET A 328 6.92 13.50 -2.96
N ILE A 329 7.94 12.81 -3.44
CA ILE A 329 9.04 12.27 -2.61
C ILE A 329 9.81 13.41 -1.94
N LYS A 330 10.07 14.52 -2.65
CA LYS A 330 10.76 15.69 -2.10
C LYS A 330 9.98 16.29 -0.91
N VAL A 331 8.67 16.46 -1.04
CA VAL A 331 7.80 16.94 0.05
C VAL A 331 7.81 15.95 1.22
N GLY A 332 7.77 14.63 0.94
CA GLY A 332 7.82 13.58 1.96
C GLY A 332 9.14 13.57 2.76
N ARG A 333 10.28 13.78 2.10
CA ARG A 333 11.61 13.82 2.76
C ARG A 333 11.80 15.02 3.67
N GLN A 334 11.24 16.18 3.34
CA GLN A 334 11.31 17.38 4.19
C GLN A 334 10.59 17.20 5.53
N SER A 335 9.61 16.32 5.61
CA SER A 335 8.85 16.04 6.83
C SER A 335 9.50 15.03 7.78
N SER A 336 10.53 14.31 7.36
CA SER A 336 11.31 13.41 8.24
C SER A 336 12.48 14.10 8.94
N LEU A 337 12.73 15.38 8.62
CA LEU A 337 13.81 16.22 9.19
C LEU A 337 13.29 17.28 10.15
N SER A 338 11.98 17.41 10.31
CA SER A 338 11.27 18.25 11.27
C SER A 338 10.57 17.42 12.35
#